data_5287927991166baf98844c355cdabeb4
#
_entry.id   5287927991166baf98844c355cdabeb4
#
_cell.length_a   1.000
_cell.length_b   1.000
_cell.length_c   1.000
_cell.angle_alpha   90.00
_cell.angle_beta   90.00
_cell.angle_gamma   90.00
#
_symmetry.space_group_name_H-M   'P 1'
#
loop_
_entity.id
_entity.type
_entity.pdbx_description
1 polymer ?
#
loop_
_entity_poly.entity_id
_entity_poly.type
_entity_poly.pdbx_seq_one_letter_code
_entity_poly.pdbx_strand_id
1 'polypeptide(L)'
;ELEEGLTHTINYFSDIPLFLEVEASYSCNYFCPRCPRQVLGHEGRTGFLSDELFGILFQEVKKYRIPSINLSHGGESLLRKDLPELIRKSKDNGVLDIMIHTNGSLLNKQLSIDLIQSGLTKINFSLDAVSPQIYGKLRSEGNYEKVISNINDFIEVRNKIGRSYPRIRLSFVVCDENIHEQEAFYELWEDKVNVIAFQQFYDFSKGKDSDGVNSSNLGCVPY
;
A
#
# COMPACT_ATOMS: atom_id res chain seq x y z
N GLU A 1 38.96 -20.28 8.69
CA GLU A 1 39.11 -19.23 7.63
C GLU A 1 37.77 -18.85 6.95
N LEU A 2 36.70 -19.65 7.03
CA LEU A 2 35.36 -19.29 6.49
C LEU A 2 34.47 -18.57 7.52
N GLU A 3 34.73 -18.67 8.81
CA GLU A 3 33.95 -18.01 9.87
C GLU A 3 34.36 -16.55 10.11
N GLU A 4 35.59 -16.16 9.83
CA GLU A 4 36.06 -14.77 9.98
C GLU A 4 35.52 -13.83 8.88
N GLY A 5 35.16 -14.36 7.70
CA GLY A 5 34.59 -13.57 6.60
C GLY A 5 33.14 -13.13 6.80
N LEU A 6 32.37 -13.81 7.64
CA LEU A 6 30.95 -13.54 7.87
C LEU A 6 30.70 -12.47 8.95
N THR A 7 31.64 -12.27 9.87
CA THR A 7 31.52 -11.31 10.97
C THR A 7 31.71 -9.85 10.54
N HIS A 8 32.39 -9.59 9.43
CA HIS A 8 32.62 -8.23 8.93
C HIS A 8 31.46 -7.67 8.07
N THR A 9 30.49 -8.49 7.65
CA THR A 9 29.41 -8.05 6.74
C THR A 9 28.15 -7.57 7.47
N ILE A 10 28.05 -7.75 8.79
CA ILE A 10 26.81 -7.48 9.55
C ILE A 10 26.78 -6.07 10.18
N ASN A 11 27.86 -5.30 10.11
CA ASN A 11 27.94 -3.98 10.77
C ASN A 11 27.59 -2.77 9.87
N TYR A 12 26.97 -2.98 8.72
CA TYR A 12 26.39 -1.88 7.93
C TYR A 12 24.90 -1.73 8.18
N PHE A 13 24.49 -1.55 9.43
CA PHE A 13 23.21 -0.88 9.67
C PHE A 13 23.45 0.60 9.40
N SER A 14 22.84 1.11 8.34
CA SER A 14 22.77 2.55 8.14
C SER A 14 21.97 3.14 9.29
N ASP A 15 22.52 4.12 10.00
CA ASP A 15 21.81 4.90 11.02
C ASP A 15 20.65 5.72 10.40
N ILE A 16 20.56 5.73 9.07
CA ILE A 16 19.56 6.46 8.29
C ILE A 16 18.62 5.45 7.64
N PRO A 17 17.30 5.56 7.87
CA PRO A 17 16.34 4.69 7.22
C PRO A 17 16.33 4.90 5.71
N LEU A 18 16.27 3.81 4.95
CA LEU A 18 16.12 3.86 3.49
C LEU A 18 14.66 3.93 3.04
N PHE A 19 13.72 3.67 3.95
CA PHE A 19 12.29 3.64 3.70
C PHE A 19 11.54 4.19 4.90
N LEU A 20 10.55 5.04 4.65
CA LEU A 20 9.62 5.52 5.67
C LEU A 20 8.20 5.11 5.34
N GLU A 21 7.49 4.63 6.33
CA GLU A 21 6.06 4.42 6.26
C GLU A 21 5.35 5.50 7.08
N VAL A 22 4.49 6.27 6.42
CA VAL A 22 3.83 7.45 6.98
C VAL A 22 2.33 7.31 6.85
N GLU A 23 1.63 7.24 7.96
CA GLU A 23 0.18 7.20 7.98
C GLU A 23 -0.41 8.59 7.71
N ALA A 24 -0.52 8.95 6.41
CA ALA A 24 -1.01 10.25 6.00
C ALA A 24 -2.49 10.47 6.34
N SER A 25 -3.28 9.39 6.42
CA SER A 25 -4.67 9.38 6.83
C SER A 25 -4.92 8.29 7.86
N TYR A 26 -5.51 8.64 9.01
CA TYR A 26 -6.00 7.69 10.01
C TYR A 26 -7.43 7.23 9.72
N SER A 27 -8.14 7.95 8.88
CA SER A 27 -9.51 7.64 8.45
C SER A 27 -9.51 6.60 7.34
N CYS A 28 -10.51 5.74 7.35
CA CYS A 28 -10.83 4.86 6.23
C CYS A 28 -12.33 4.90 5.97
N ASN A 29 -12.72 4.84 4.72
CA ASN A 29 -14.13 4.79 4.31
C ASN A 29 -14.67 3.35 4.20
N TYR A 30 -13.85 2.35 4.58
CA TYR A 30 -14.23 0.93 4.65
C TYR A 30 -14.10 0.40 6.08
N PHE A 31 -14.93 -0.60 6.42
CA PHE A 31 -14.91 -1.34 7.67
C PHE A 31 -14.67 -2.83 7.42
N CYS A 32 -13.54 -3.14 6.75
CA CYS A 32 -13.19 -4.52 6.39
C CYS A 32 -13.05 -5.39 7.65
N PRO A 33 -13.77 -6.53 7.76
CA PRO A 33 -13.79 -7.35 8.99
C PRO A 33 -12.43 -7.89 9.42
N ARG A 34 -11.53 -8.09 8.46
CA ARG A 34 -10.17 -8.63 8.70
C ARG A 34 -9.09 -7.56 8.72
N CYS A 35 -9.48 -6.28 8.75
CA CYS A 35 -8.53 -5.19 8.81
C CYS A 35 -7.88 -5.10 10.21
N PRO A 36 -6.54 -4.98 10.33
CA PRO A 36 -5.88 -4.77 11.60
C PRO A 36 -6.48 -3.62 12.42
N ARG A 37 -6.97 -2.56 11.77
CA ARG A 37 -7.66 -1.45 12.44
C ARG A 37 -8.84 -1.92 13.28
N GLN A 38 -9.67 -2.81 12.73
CA GLN A 38 -10.86 -3.35 13.43
C GLN A 38 -10.42 -4.25 14.58
N VAL A 39 -9.53 -5.19 14.27
CA VAL A 39 -9.07 -6.20 15.23
C VAL A 39 -8.31 -5.60 16.42
N LEU A 40 -7.53 -4.53 16.17
CA LEU A 40 -6.73 -3.86 17.20
C LEU A 40 -7.48 -2.72 17.92
N GLY A 41 -8.76 -2.49 17.63
CA GLY A 41 -9.57 -1.44 18.24
C GLY A 41 -9.17 -0.04 17.81
N HIS A 42 -8.65 0.12 16.59
CA HIS A 42 -8.26 1.40 16.01
C HIS A 42 -9.31 2.00 15.06
N GLU A 43 -10.48 1.39 14.95
CA GLU A 43 -11.58 1.81 14.06
C GLU A 43 -12.06 3.23 14.37
N GLY A 44 -11.99 3.65 15.63
CA GLY A 44 -12.36 5.00 16.04
C GLY A 44 -11.33 6.10 15.74
N ARG A 45 -10.12 5.73 15.29
CA ARG A 45 -9.12 6.72 14.91
C ARG A 45 -9.49 7.38 13.60
N THR A 46 -9.64 8.70 13.62
CA THR A 46 -9.98 9.53 12.46
C THR A 46 -9.07 10.73 12.35
N GLY A 47 -8.96 11.30 11.16
CA GLY A 47 -8.15 12.48 10.88
C GLY A 47 -6.98 12.22 9.97
N PHE A 48 -6.08 13.18 9.93
CA PHE A 48 -4.93 13.20 9.04
C PHE A 48 -3.67 13.62 9.81
N LEU A 49 -2.51 13.18 9.35
CA LEU A 49 -1.25 13.71 9.84
C LEU A 49 -1.19 15.22 9.56
N SER A 50 -0.80 16.03 10.54
CA SER A 50 -0.81 17.49 10.40
C SER A 50 0.21 17.99 9.37
N ASP A 51 -0.07 19.15 8.79
CA ASP A 51 0.84 19.79 7.84
C ASP A 51 2.16 20.21 8.50
N GLU A 52 2.13 20.52 9.79
CA GLU A 52 3.34 20.80 10.60
C GLU A 52 4.26 19.58 10.64
N LEU A 53 3.70 18.39 10.94
CA LEU A 53 4.47 17.14 10.96
C LEU A 53 4.98 16.77 9.57
N PHE A 54 4.21 17.01 8.52
CA PHE A 54 4.72 16.85 7.14
C PHE A 54 5.86 17.83 6.85
N GLY A 55 5.80 19.06 7.34
CA GLY A 55 6.89 20.03 7.21
C GLY A 55 8.18 19.52 7.83
N ILE A 56 8.12 18.97 9.04
CA ILE A 56 9.26 18.35 9.72
C ILE A 56 9.77 17.13 8.92
N LEU A 57 8.84 16.25 8.51
CA LEU A 57 9.17 15.07 7.72
C LEU A 57 9.95 15.42 6.45
N PHE A 58 9.52 16.42 5.68
CA PHE A 58 10.20 16.82 4.45
C PHE A 58 11.59 17.42 4.70
N GLN A 59 11.77 18.13 5.81
CA GLN A 59 13.10 18.61 6.22
C GLN A 59 14.04 17.43 6.51
N GLU A 60 13.58 16.46 7.28
CA GLU A 60 14.37 15.26 7.62
C GLU A 60 14.66 14.39 6.40
N VAL A 61 13.65 14.16 5.54
CA VAL A 61 13.81 13.44 4.26
C VAL A 61 14.89 14.08 3.40
N LYS A 62 14.87 15.41 3.24
CA LYS A 62 15.87 16.15 2.47
C LYS A 62 17.26 16.09 3.10
N LYS A 63 17.34 16.31 4.42
CA LYS A 63 18.58 16.32 5.19
C LYS A 63 19.31 14.98 5.12
N TYR A 64 18.59 13.88 5.31
CA TYR A 64 19.13 12.54 5.35
C TYR A 64 19.08 11.81 3.99
N ARG A 65 18.54 12.45 2.96
CA ARG A 65 18.39 11.88 1.61
C ARG A 65 17.65 10.54 1.61
N ILE A 66 16.55 10.47 2.35
CA ILE A 66 15.73 9.25 2.45
C ILE A 66 15.10 8.97 1.09
N PRO A 67 15.41 7.83 0.44
CA PRO A 67 15.06 7.63 -0.97
C PRO A 67 13.63 7.14 -1.19
N SER A 68 12.97 6.58 -0.19
CA SER A 68 11.68 5.93 -0.39
C SER A 68 10.68 6.26 0.74
N ILE A 69 9.42 6.52 0.36
CA ILE A 69 8.32 6.80 1.29
C ILE A 69 7.03 6.10 0.85
N ASN A 70 6.33 5.50 1.81
CA ASN A 70 4.95 5.06 1.65
C ASN A 70 4.04 6.02 2.44
N LEU A 71 3.10 6.68 1.76
CA LEU A 71 2.15 7.62 2.37
C LEU A 71 0.84 6.93 2.80
N SER A 72 0.93 5.67 3.21
CA SER A 72 -0.21 4.85 3.63
C SER A 72 0.21 3.90 4.74
N HIS A 73 -0.72 3.59 5.64
CA HIS A 73 -0.57 2.53 6.65
C HIS A 73 -1.94 1.94 6.98
N GLY A 74 -2.61 2.36 8.02
CA GLY A 74 -3.87 1.79 8.50
C GLY A 74 -5.14 2.42 7.90
N GLY A 75 -5.07 3.64 7.33
CA GLY A 75 -6.20 4.36 6.76
C GLY A 75 -6.26 4.31 5.23
N GLU A 76 -7.24 5.05 4.66
CA GLU A 76 -7.35 5.25 3.21
C GLU A 76 -6.73 6.60 2.82
N SER A 77 -5.61 6.55 2.11
CA SER A 77 -4.85 7.76 1.76
C SER A 77 -5.60 8.71 0.84
N LEU A 78 -6.50 8.21 -0.03
CA LEU A 78 -7.28 9.03 -0.96
C LEU A 78 -8.38 9.87 -0.28
N LEU A 79 -8.63 9.68 1.02
CA LEU A 79 -9.46 10.60 1.80
C LEU A 79 -8.78 11.96 1.99
N ARG A 80 -7.46 11.99 1.90
CA ARG A 80 -6.68 13.21 2.00
C ARG A 80 -6.65 13.94 0.66
N LYS A 81 -7.38 15.07 0.57
CA LYS A 81 -7.58 15.79 -0.71
C LYS A 81 -6.30 16.40 -1.28
N ASP A 82 -5.35 16.75 -0.43
CA ASP A 82 -4.05 17.32 -0.79
C ASP A 82 -2.97 16.25 -1.02
N LEU A 83 -3.33 14.96 -1.08
CA LEU A 83 -2.39 13.87 -1.31
C LEU A 83 -1.51 14.06 -2.56
N PRO A 84 -2.02 14.52 -3.73
CA PRO A 84 -1.15 14.80 -4.88
C PRO A 84 -0.10 15.89 -4.60
N GLU A 85 -0.42 16.87 -3.75
CA GLU A 85 0.54 17.90 -3.34
C GLU A 85 1.62 17.31 -2.41
N LEU A 86 1.25 16.46 -1.46
CA LEU A 86 2.20 15.77 -0.59
C LEU A 86 3.16 14.87 -1.38
N ILE A 87 2.66 14.18 -2.40
CA ILE A 87 3.48 13.38 -3.31
C ILE A 87 4.48 14.30 -4.04
N ARG A 88 4.03 15.44 -4.58
CA ARG A 88 4.91 16.40 -5.25
C ARG A 88 5.97 16.94 -4.29
N LYS A 89 5.57 17.36 -3.08
CA LYS A 89 6.52 17.81 -2.05
C LYS A 89 7.54 16.73 -1.67
N SER A 90 7.12 15.47 -1.55
CA SER A 90 8.04 14.35 -1.32
C SER A 90 9.11 14.27 -2.41
N LYS A 91 8.67 14.31 -3.67
CA LYS A 91 9.57 14.31 -4.84
C LYS A 91 10.53 15.51 -4.85
N ASP A 92 10.01 16.71 -4.59
CA ASP A 92 10.78 17.95 -4.59
C ASP A 92 11.84 17.99 -3.46
N ASN A 93 11.63 17.21 -2.40
CA ASN A 93 12.59 17.00 -1.32
C ASN A 93 13.53 15.80 -1.53
N GLY A 94 13.53 15.21 -2.73
CA GLY A 94 14.52 14.20 -3.14
C GLY A 94 14.08 12.76 -2.97
N VAL A 95 12.83 12.48 -2.62
CA VAL A 95 12.31 11.10 -2.60
C VAL A 95 12.21 10.56 -4.02
N LEU A 96 12.81 9.40 -4.25
CA LEU A 96 12.86 8.74 -5.55
C LEU A 96 11.70 7.75 -5.73
N ASP A 97 11.30 7.09 -4.65
CA ASP A 97 10.26 6.08 -4.65
C ASP A 97 9.12 6.47 -3.70
N ILE A 98 7.97 6.81 -4.28
CA ILE A 98 6.80 7.28 -3.55
C ILE A 98 5.65 6.32 -3.82
N MET A 99 5.13 5.70 -2.75
CA MET A 99 4.09 4.69 -2.83
C MET A 99 2.85 5.11 -2.03
N ILE A 100 1.69 4.66 -2.51
CA ILE A 100 0.44 4.65 -1.77
C ILE A 100 -0.25 3.30 -1.87
N HIS A 101 -1.02 2.97 -0.83
CA HIS A 101 -2.00 1.88 -0.82
C HIS A 101 -3.40 2.47 -0.80
N THR A 102 -4.33 1.82 -1.50
CA THR A 102 -5.71 2.29 -1.57
C THR A 102 -6.68 1.14 -1.81
N ASN A 103 -7.92 1.29 -1.33
CA ASN A 103 -9.03 0.43 -1.71
C ASN A 103 -9.61 0.78 -3.10
N GLY A 104 -9.16 1.85 -3.74
CA GLY A 104 -9.54 2.27 -5.08
C GLY A 104 -10.93 2.92 -5.21
N SER A 105 -11.74 2.94 -4.15
CA SER A 105 -13.15 3.39 -4.25
C SER A 105 -13.34 4.88 -4.50
N LEU A 106 -12.35 5.69 -4.12
CA LEU A 106 -12.38 7.14 -4.22
C LEU A 106 -11.73 7.69 -5.50
N LEU A 107 -11.12 6.81 -6.30
CA LEU A 107 -10.54 7.23 -7.57
C LEU A 107 -11.61 7.71 -8.55
N ASN A 108 -11.18 8.64 -9.36
CA ASN A 108 -11.85 9.11 -10.56
C ASN A 108 -10.78 9.56 -11.57
N LYS A 109 -11.17 9.87 -12.80
CA LYS A 109 -10.22 10.24 -13.87
C LYS A 109 -9.36 11.45 -13.50
N GLN A 110 -9.94 12.49 -12.88
CA GLN A 110 -9.17 13.68 -12.50
C GLN A 110 -8.15 13.37 -11.42
N LEU A 111 -8.54 12.68 -10.34
CA LEU A 111 -7.61 12.29 -9.27
C LEU A 111 -6.52 11.35 -9.80
N SER A 112 -6.84 10.46 -10.75
CA SER A 112 -5.85 9.61 -11.40
C SER A 112 -4.80 10.43 -12.16
N ILE A 113 -5.23 11.46 -12.90
CA ILE A 113 -4.31 12.40 -13.58
C ILE A 113 -3.43 13.11 -12.56
N ASP A 114 -4.02 13.65 -11.50
CA ASP A 114 -3.32 14.44 -10.48
C ASP A 114 -2.25 13.58 -9.76
N LEU A 115 -2.59 12.34 -9.39
CA LEU A 115 -1.66 11.38 -8.79
C LEU A 115 -0.49 11.01 -9.72
N ILE A 116 -0.79 10.75 -11.01
CA ILE A 116 0.24 10.40 -11.99
C ILE A 116 1.17 11.58 -12.25
N GLN A 117 0.61 12.79 -12.35
CA GLN A 117 1.39 14.00 -12.63
C GLN A 117 2.18 14.50 -11.42
N SER A 118 1.73 14.20 -10.20
CA SER A 118 2.44 14.60 -8.97
C SER A 118 3.78 13.90 -8.78
N GLY A 119 4.01 12.78 -9.48
CA GLY A 119 5.26 12.02 -9.39
C GLY A 119 5.16 10.76 -8.54
N LEU A 120 3.93 10.27 -8.30
CA LEU A 120 3.72 8.95 -7.71
C LEU A 120 4.49 7.89 -8.51
N THR A 121 5.22 7.00 -7.82
CA THR A 121 6.00 5.94 -8.48
C THR A 121 5.35 4.57 -8.38
N LYS A 122 4.57 4.33 -7.33
CA LYS A 122 3.85 3.06 -7.11
C LYS A 122 2.47 3.31 -6.52
N ILE A 123 1.49 2.55 -7.01
CA ILE A 123 0.17 2.45 -6.41
C ILE A 123 -0.16 0.99 -6.18
N ASN A 124 -0.58 0.67 -4.96
CA ASN A 124 -1.04 -0.67 -4.59
C ASN A 124 -2.54 -0.64 -4.31
N PHE A 125 -3.30 -1.38 -5.11
CA PHE A 125 -4.73 -1.57 -4.88
C PHE A 125 -4.97 -2.82 -4.03
N SER A 126 -5.73 -2.67 -2.97
CA SER A 126 -6.16 -3.77 -2.11
C SER A 126 -7.51 -4.29 -2.61
N LEU A 127 -7.53 -5.42 -3.32
CA LEU A 127 -8.74 -5.89 -4.02
C LEU A 127 -9.34 -7.18 -3.42
N ASP A 128 -8.55 -8.25 -3.26
CA ASP A 128 -8.86 -9.50 -2.56
C ASP A 128 -9.99 -10.38 -3.17
N ALA A 129 -10.52 -10.06 -4.35
CA ALA A 129 -11.60 -10.83 -4.96
C ALA A 129 -11.73 -10.61 -6.47
N VAL A 130 -12.38 -11.55 -7.16
CA VAL A 130 -12.84 -11.41 -8.55
C VAL A 130 -14.37 -11.39 -8.66
N SER A 131 -15.09 -11.66 -7.59
CA SER A 131 -16.55 -11.64 -7.57
C SER A 131 -17.09 -10.59 -6.60
N PRO A 132 -18.25 -9.96 -6.93
CA PRO A 132 -18.90 -9.01 -6.03
C PRO A 132 -19.27 -9.64 -4.68
N GLN A 133 -19.61 -10.92 -4.67
CA GLN A 133 -20.03 -11.66 -3.46
C GLN A 133 -18.87 -11.81 -2.47
N ILE A 134 -17.71 -12.22 -2.93
CA ILE A 134 -16.50 -12.36 -2.09
C ILE A 134 -15.98 -10.98 -1.69
N TYR A 135 -15.95 -10.04 -2.65
CA TYR A 135 -15.55 -8.67 -2.36
C TYR A 135 -16.40 -8.04 -1.25
N GLY A 136 -17.73 -8.16 -1.31
CA GLY A 136 -18.64 -7.65 -0.29
C GLY A 136 -18.44 -8.26 1.10
N LYS A 137 -18.01 -9.54 1.17
CA LYS A 137 -17.68 -10.19 2.45
C LYS A 137 -16.38 -9.66 3.06
N LEU A 138 -15.36 -9.41 2.22
CA LEU A 138 -14.02 -9.04 2.67
C LEU A 138 -13.82 -7.53 2.77
N ARG A 139 -14.54 -6.76 1.95
CA ARG A 139 -14.43 -5.31 1.80
C ARG A 139 -15.79 -4.64 2.06
N SER A 140 -16.28 -4.77 3.31
CA SER A 140 -17.54 -4.13 3.75
C SER A 140 -17.60 -2.68 3.27
N GLU A 141 -18.76 -2.19 2.87
CA GLU A 141 -19.00 -0.87 2.27
C GLU A 141 -18.44 -0.72 0.84
N GLY A 142 -17.73 -1.72 0.32
CA GLY A 142 -17.14 -1.69 -1.01
C GLY A 142 -18.13 -2.01 -2.13
N ASN A 143 -18.12 -1.21 -3.19
CA ASN A 143 -18.79 -1.51 -4.45
C ASN A 143 -17.74 -2.06 -5.43
N TYR A 144 -17.81 -3.37 -5.70
CA TYR A 144 -16.84 -4.09 -6.54
C TYR A 144 -16.75 -3.50 -7.95
N GLU A 145 -17.89 -3.32 -8.61
CA GLU A 145 -17.96 -2.85 -9.99
C GLU A 145 -17.33 -1.47 -10.13
N LYS A 146 -17.60 -0.59 -9.16
CA LYS A 146 -17.00 0.76 -9.12
C LYS A 146 -15.49 0.68 -8.95
N VAL A 147 -14.99 -0.16 -8.07
CA VAL A 147 -13.55 -0.29 -7.82
C VAL A 147 -12.84 -0.85 -9.06
N ILE A 148 -13.39 -1.88 -9.69
CA ILE A 148 -12.86 -2.43 -10.95
C ILE A 148 -12.84 -1.38 -12.05
N SER A 149 -13.92 -0.60 -12.20
CA SER A 149 -13.97 0.51 -13.16
C SER A 149 -12.90 1.56 -12.87
N ASN A 150 -12.73 1.96 -11.62
CA ASN A 150 -11.73 2.95 -11.20
C ASN A 150 -10.30 2.48 -11.47
N ILE A 151 -10.00 1.20 -11.23
CA ILE A 151 -8.67 0.62 -11.51
C ILE A 151 -8.41 0.62 -13.02
N ASN A 152 -9.37 0.18 -13.83
CA ASN A 152 -9.24 0.19 -15.28
C ASN A 152 -9.08 1.61 -15.83
N ASP A 153 -9.86 2.58 -15.34
CA ASP A 153 -9.72 4.00 -15.69
C ASP A 153 -8.33 4.54 -15.33
N PHE A 154 -7.77 4.16 -14.16
CA PHE A 154 -6.42 4.56 -13.76
C PHE A 154 -5.35 4.01 -14.71
N ILE A 155 -5.47 2.72 -15.11
CA ILE A 155 -4.58 2.08 -16.07
C ILE A 155 -4.66 2.81 -17.43
N GLU A 156 -5.88 3.07 -17.90
CA GLU A 156 -6.10 3.77 -19.16
C GLU A 156 -5.51 5.18 -19.15
N VAL A 157 -5.75 5.96 -18.08
CA VAL A 157 -5.21 7.32 -17.93
C VAL A 157 -3.68 7.30 -17.92
N ARG A 158 -3.04 6.39 -17.15
CA ARG A 158 -1.58 6.23 -17.13
C ARG A 158 -1.04 5.96 -18.53
N ASN A 159 -1.64 5.03 -19.23
CA ASN A 159 -1.20 4.62 -20.57
C ASN A 159 -1.39 5.76 -21.60
N LYS A 160 -2.50 6.50 -21.53
CA LYS A 160 -2.75 7.68 -22.40
C LYS A 160 -1.75 8.81 -22.17
N ILE A 161 -1.32 9.02 -20.91
CA ILE A 161 -0.26 9.99 -20.58
C ILE A 161 1.10 9.53 -21.12
N GLY A 162 1.25 8.27 -21.52
CA GLY A 162 2.49 7.71 -22.05
C GLY A 162 3.56 7.48 -20.99
N ARG A 163 3.17 7.25 -19.75
CA ARG A 163 4.11 7.00 -18.64
C ARG A 163 4.14 5.52 -18.24
N SER A 164 5.33 5.01 -17.91
CA SER A 164 5.51 3.71 -17.28
C SER A 164 5.28 3.74 -15.76
N TYR A 165 5.19 4.92 -15.16
CA TYR A 165 4.90 5.17 -13.75
C TYR A 165 3.56 5.87 -13.58
N PRO A 166 2.88 5.64 -12.44
CA PRO A 166 3.21 4.72 -11.35
C PRO A 166 3.10 3.26 -11.77
N ARG A 167 3.97 2.41 -11.22
CA ARG A 167 3.80 0.97 -11.30
C ARG A 167 2.57 0.56 -10.49
N ILE A 168 1.75 -0.29 -11.08
CA ILE A 168 0.50 -0.74 -10.49
C ILE A 168 0.70 -2.13 -9.89
N ARG A 169 0.43 -2.27 -8.61
CA ARG A 169 0.36 -3.53 -7.89
C ARG A 169 -1.06 -3.80 -7.46
N LEU A 170 -1.50 -5.05 -7.56
CA LEU A 170 -2.70 -5.55 -6.91
C LEU A 170 -2.31 -6.48 -5.77
N SER A 171 -2.84 -6.22 -4.58
CA SER A 171 -2.71 -7.13 -3.44
C SER A 171 -3.96 -7.95 -3.27
N PHE A 172 -3.75 -9.24 -3.02
CA PHE A 172 -4.78 -10.22 -2.72
C PHE A 172 -4.37 -10.97 -1.44
N VAL A 173 -5.04 -10.65 -0.33
CA VAL A 173 -4.81 -11.33 0.93
C VAL A 173 -5.62 -12.62 0.94
N VAL A 174 -4.91 -13.74 0.86
CA VAL A 174 -5.49 -15.08 0.75
C VAL A 174 -6.08 -15.51 2.09
N CYS A 175 -7.33 -15.91 2.08
CA CYS A 175 -8.06 -16.47 3.21
C CYS A 175 -9.05 -17.54 2.72
N ASP A 176 -9.71 -18.23 3.66
CA ASP A 176 -10.62 -19.35 3.33
C ASP A 176 -11.77 -18.91 2.39
N GLU A 177 -12.21 -17.65 2.51
CA GLU A 177 -13.32 -17.14 1.70
C GLU A 177 -12.95 -16.89 0.24
N ASN A 178 -11.68 -16.59 -0.07
CA ASN A 178 -11.25 -16.18 -1.41
C ASN A 178 -10.18 -17.05 -2.06
N ILE A 179 -9.66 -18.06 -1.36
CA ILE A 179 -8.57 -18.90 -1.87
C ILE A 179 -8.91 -19.53 -3.24
N HIS A 180 -10.17 -19.85 -3.46
CA HIS A 180 -10.66 -20.43 -4.72
C HIS A 180 -10.70 -19.42 -5.89
N GLU A 181 -10.54 -18.12 -5.62
CA GLU A 181 -10.53 -17.07 -6.65
C GLU A 181 -9.11 -16.67 -7.11
N GLN A 182 -8.03 -17.24 -6.54
CA GLN A 182 -6.66 -16.83 -6.83
C GLN A 182 -6.28 -16.96 -8.30
N GLU A 183 -6.60 -18.12 -8.92
CA GLU A 183 -6.26 -18.37 -10.32
C GLU A 183 -6.99 -17.40 -11.25
N ALA A 184 -8.31 -17.27 -11.06
CA ALA A 184 -9.12 -16.32 -11.81
C ALA A 184 -8.69 -14.86 -11.61
N PHE A 185 -8.22 -14.52 -10.39
CA PHE A 185 -7.66 -13.19 -10.13
C PHE A 185 -6.37 -12.95 -10.93
N TYR A 186 -5.48 -13.94 -10.96
CA TYR A 186 -4.24 -13.86 -11.73
C TYR A 186 -4.53 -13.68 -13.22
N GLU A 187 -5.35 -14.56 -13.81
CA GLU A 187 -5.75 -14.51 -15.23
C GLU A 187 -6.41 -13.17 -15.62
N LEU A 188 -7.23 -12.60 -14.72
CA LEU A 188 -7.90 -11.33 -14.97
C LEU A 188 -6.93 -10.14 -15.08
N TRP A 189 -5.81 -10.18 -14.36
CA TRP A 189 -4.96 -9.01 -14.13
C TRP A 189 -3.53 -9.11 -14.63
N GLU A 190 -2.99 -10.30 -14.96
CA GLU A 190 -1.57 -10.51 -15.29
C GLU A 190 -1.05 -9.63 -16.43
N ASP A 191 -1.86 -9.40 -17.47
CA ASP A 191 -1.50 -8.57 -18.62
C ASP A 191 -1.79 -7.06 -18.43
N LYS A 192 -2.43 -6.68 -17.33
CA LYS A 192 -2.90 -5.30 -17.11
C LYS A 192 -2.08 -4.52 -16.11
N VAL A 193 -1.44 -5.20 -15.16
CA VAL A 193 -0.72 -4.58 -14.05
C VAL A 193 0.73 -5.02 -13.99
N ASN A 194 1.52 -4.31 -13.20
CA ASN A 194 2.96 -4.60 -13.11
C ASN A 194 3.28 -5.72 -12.11
N VAL A 195 2.45 -5.86 -11.06
CA VAL A 195 2.66 -6.84 -9.99
C VAL A 195 1.32 -7.33 -9.47
N ILE A 196 1.17 -8.62 -9.30
CA ILE A 196 0.11 -9.26 -8.53
C ILE A 196 0.78 -9.89 -7.30
N ALA A 197 0.31 -9.57 -6.11
CA ALA A 197 0.88 -10.07 -4.88
C ALA A 197 -0.16 -10.83 -4.06
N PHE A 198 0.02 -12.13 -3.97
CA PHE A 198 -0.73 -12.97 -3.03
C PHE A 198 -0.03 -12.97 -1.67
N GLN A 199 -0.76 -12.59 -0.63
CA GLN A 199 -0.26 -12.51 0.73
C GLN A 199 -1.11 -13.40 1.62
N GLN A 200 -0.49 -14.19 2.49
CA GLN A 200 -1.24 -14.99 3.46
C GLN A 200 -1.92 -14.08 4.49
N PHE A 201 -3.16 -14.38 4.82
CA PHE A 201 -3.85 -13.68 5.89
C PHE A 201 -3.15 -13.94 7.23
N TYR A 202 -2.84 -12.89 7.95
CA TYR A 202 -2.35 -12.95 9.32
C TYR A 202 -3.44 -12.50 10.28
N ASP A 203 -3.81 -13.36 11.20
CA ASP A 203 -4.84 -13.08 12.21
C ASP A 203 -4.22 -12.35 13.40
N PHE A 204 -4.32 -11.03 13.39
CA PHE A 204 -3.81 -10.18 14.45
C PHE A 204 -4.53 -10.38 15.80
N SER A 205 -5.72 -11.01 15.82
CA SER A 205 -6.44 -11.29 17.08
C SER A 205 -5.76 -12.39 17.92
N LYS A 206 -5.12 -13.33 17.24
CA LYS A 206 -4.42 -14.46 17.89
C LYS A 206 -3.03 -14.11 18.42
N GLY A 207 -2.47 -12.97 18.01
CA GLY A 207 -1.13 -12.52 18.44
C GLY A 207 -1.08 -11.95 19.86
N LYS A 208 -2.20 -11.83 20.55
CA LYS A 208 -2.23 -11.31 21.93
C LYS A 208 -1.97 -12.35 23.01
N ASP A 209 -2.05 -13.65 22.71
CA ASP A 209 -2.02 -14.73 23.71
C ASP A 209 -1.04 -15.87 23.41
N SER A 210 -0.16 -15.77 22.43
CA SER A 210 0.81 -16.84 22.18
C SER A 210 2.25 -16.31 22.17
N ASP A 211 2.99 -16.69 23.19
CA ASP A 211 4.45 -16.56 23.28
C ASP A 211 5.20 -17.42 22.25
N GLY A 212 4.76 -17.41 20.99
CA GLY A 212 5.28 -18.28 19.98
C GLY A 212 5.10 -17.80 18.55
N VAL A 213 5.40 -16.54 18.24
CA VAL A 213 5.58 -16.14 16.84
C VAL A 213 6.93 -16.65 16.36
N ASN A 214 6.91 -17.83 15.74
CA ASN A 214 8.05 -18.34 15.03
C ASN A 214 8.21 -17.50 13.75
N SER A 215 9.07 -16.47 13.82
CA SER A 215 9.39 -15.55 12.71
C SER A 215 10.05 -16.24 11.51
N SER A 216 10.23 -17.54 11.56
CA SER A 216 10.86 -18.36 10.51
C SER A 216 9.95 -18.68 9.33
N ASN A 217 8.64 -18.37 9.38
CA ASN A 217 7.68 -18.67 8.29
C ASN A 217 7.15 -17.44 7.55
N LEU A 218 7.70 -16.26 7.79
CA LEU A 218 7.48 -15.12 6.91
C LEU A 218 8.41 -15.25 5.69
N GLY A 219 8.15 -16.25 4.86
CA GLY A 219 8.80 -16.38 3.56
C GLY A 219 8.40 -15.20 2.69
N CYS A 220 9.25 -14.17 2.61
CA CYS A 220 9.25 -13.30 1.45
C CYS A 220 9.47 -14.19 0.24
N VAL A 221 8.48 -14.33 -0.62
CA VAL A 221 8.69 -14.92 -1.95
C VAL A 221 9.61 -13.95 -2.68
N PRO A 222 10.79 -14.37 -3.14
CA PRO A 222 11.67 -13.48 -3.88
C PRO A 222 10.98 -13.08 -5.19
N TYR A 223 11.13 -11.80 -5.55
CA TYR A 223 10.67 -11.21 -6.81
C TYR A 223 11.42 -11.80 -8.00
#